data_23c0d256b7ac653a7d89b04fae23643c
#
_entry.id   23c0d256b7ac653a7d89b04fae23643c
#
_cell.length_a   1.000
_cell.length_b   1.000
_cell.length_c   1.000
_cell.angle_alpha   90.00
_cell.angle_beta   90.00
_cell.angle_gamma   90.00
#
_symmetry.space_group_name_H-M   'P 1'
#
loop_
_entity.id
_entity.type
_entity.pdbx_description
1 polymer ?
#
loop_
_entity_poly.entity_id
_entity_poly.type
_entity_poly.pdbx_seq_one_letter_code
_entity_poly.pdbx_strand_id
1 'polypeptide(L)'
;MRARNDRVPKSAKECPMPKYEDLPYRPCAGLCVINRKGLVFIGRRTDGPEHVDRTHVWQMPQGGIDNGEKPYPAALRELYEETSIKSVKKLGEIRGWLVYDIPKKIGSKAWKGRYRGQKQKWYALRFTGKDSEINVESPGGGHDPEFVEWRWEPMENLPDLVVPFKRKTYERVVKAFSKFTK
;
A
#
# COMPACT_ATOMS: atom_id res chain seq x y z
N MET A 1 4.35 46.98 -50.40
CA MET A 1 4.78 45.96 -49.36
C MET A 1 3.90 46.12 -48.13
N ARG A 2 2.98 45.17 -47.88
CA ARG A 2 2.11 45.18 -46.72
C ARG A 2 2.65 44.14 -45.73
N ALA A 3 3.04 44.61 -44.53
CA ALA A 3 3.49 43.76 -43.43
C ALA A 3 2.30 42.96 -42.89
N ARG A 4 2.41 41.62 -42.85
CA ARG A 4 1.49 40.73 -42.18
C ARG A 4 1.75 40.75 -40.69
N ASN A 5 0.72 41.12 -39.95
CA ASN A 5 0.70 41.16 -38.49
C ASN A 5 0.28 39.78 -38.02
N ASP A 6 1.25 38.89 -37.75
CA ASP A 6 1.00 37.55 -37.14
C ASP A 6 0.74 37.72 -35.66
N ARG A 7 -0.55 37.80 -35.30
CA ARG A 7 -0.97 37.74 -33.91
C ARG A 7 -0.93 36.26 -33.47
N VAL A 8 0.07 35.92 -32.66
CA VAL A 8 0.13 34.68 -31.90
C VAL A 8 -1.06 34.66 -30.94
N PRO A 9 -1.90 33.62 -30.93
CA PRO A 9 -3.00 33.54 -29.99
C PRO A 9 -2.47 33.33 -28.57
N LYS A 10 -2.73 34.29 -27.68
CA LYS A 10 -2.51 34.20 -26.25
C LYS A 10 -3.57 33.27 -25.63
N SER A 11 -3.10 32.47 -24.67
CA SER A 11 -3.82 31.73 -23.64
C SER A 11 -4.28 30.30 -23.99
N ALA A 12 -3.35 29.36 -23.79
CA ALA A 12 -3.76 28.15 -23.12
C ALA A 12 -4.23 28.56 -21.71
N LYS A 13 -5.52 28.44 -21.41
CA LYS A 13 -6.06 28.63 -20.07
C LYS A 13 -5.37 27.59 -19.18
N GLU A 14 -4.50 28.02 -18.28
CA GLU A 14 -3.97 27.17 -17.22
C GLU A 14 -5.17 26.62 -16.45
N CYS A 15 -5.39 25.31 -16.57
CA CYS A 15 -6.39 24.62 -15.76
C CYS A 15 -5.91 24.71 -14.30
N PRO A 16 -6.68 25.33 -13.38
CA PRO A 16 -6.23 25.48 -12.01
C PRO A 16 -5.92 24.09 -11.44
N MET A 17 -4.75 23.93 -10.82
CA MET A 17 -4.37 22.70 -10.13
C MET A 17 -5.47 22.34 -9.13
N PRO A 18 -5.93 21.07 -9.12
CA PRO A 18 -6.98 20.64 -8.19
C PRO A 18 -6.53 20.85 -6.74
N LYS A 19 -7.43 21.27 -5.87
CA LYS A 19 -7.14 21.33 -4.43
C LYS A 19 -6.83 19.93 -3.93
N TYR A 20 -6.01 19.83 -2.87
CA TYR A 20 -5.62 18.53 -2.31
C TYR A 20 -6.83 17.66 -1.92
N GLU A 21 -7.86 18.29 -1.41
CA GLU A 21 -9.11 17.68 -0.98
C GLU A 21 -9.93 17.08 -2.15
N ASP A 22 -9.70 17.57 -3.37
CA ASP A 22 -10.39 17.11 -4.59
C ASP A 22 -9.62 15.99 -5.31
N LEU A 23 -8.38 15.68 -4.87
CA LEU A 23 -7.59 14.60 -5.46
C LEU A 23 -8.23 13.22 -5.22
N PRO A 24 -8.11 12.30 -6.19
CA PRO A 24 -8.62 10.94 -6.06
C PRO A 24 -7.81 10.13 -5.02
N TYR A 25 -8.39 9.00 -4.59
CA TYR A 25 -7.68 7.97 -3.83
C TYR A 25 -7.02 6.97 -4.77
N ARG A 26 -5.77 6.59 -4.48
CA ARG A 26 -5.08 5.51 -5.19
C ARG A 26 -5.70 4.17 -4.83
N PRO A 27 -6.18 3.37 -5.81
CA PRO A 27 -6.63 2.01 -5.54
C PRO A 27 -5.45 1.11 -5.15
N CYS A 28 -5.58 0.38 -4.05
CA CYS A 28 -4.54 -0.52 -3.55
C CYS A 28 -5.15 -1.82 -3.01
N ALA A 29 -4.32 -2.85 -2.92
CA ALA A 29 -4.62 -4.10 -2.25
C ALA A 29 -3.69 -4.27 -1.05
N GLY A 30 -4.22 -4.69 0.09
CA GLY A 30 -3.46 -5.01 1.31
C GLY A 30 -3.64 -6.47 1.70
N LEU A 31 -2.61 -7.05 2.30
CA LEU A 31 -2.55 -8.47 2.61
C LEU A 31 -2.17 -8.71 4.07
N CYS A 32 -3.04 -9.42 4.77
CA CYS A 32 -2.77 -9.95 6.10
C CYS A 32 -2.38 -11.42 5.96
N VAL A 33 -1.07 -11.69 5.89
CA VAL A 33 -0.52 -13.04 5.74
C VAL A 33 -0.27 -13.62 7.12
N ILE A 34 -0.96 -14.74 7.45
CA ILE A 34 -1.01 -15.33 8.78
C ILE A 34 -0.35 -16.71 8.72
N ASN A 35 0.68 -16.96 9.54
CA ASN A 35 1.35 -18.25 9.63
C ASN A 35 0.52 -19.28 10.44
N ARG A 36 1.04 -20.51 10.57
CA ARG A 36 0.38 -21.60 11.31
C ARG A 36 0.28 -21.33 12.82
N LYS A 37 1.10 -20.42 13.37
CA LYS A 37 1.08 -20.02 14.78
C LYS A 37 0.13 -18.84 15.05
N GLY A 38 -0.61 -18.37 14.04
CA GLY A 38 -1.51 -17.23 14.16
C GLY A 38 -0.83 -15.86 14.12
N LEU A 39 0.48 -15.80 13.84
CA LEU A 39 1.23 -14.56 13.72
C LEU A 39 1.14 -14.00 12.30
N VAL A 40 1.21 -12.67 12.17
CA VAL A 40 1.07 -11.93 10.92
C VAL A 40 2.44 -11.50 10.41
N PHE A 41 2.67 -11.64 9.10
CA PHE A 41 3.85 -11.11 8.43
C PHE A 41 3.81 -9.57 8.45
N ILE A 42 4.92 -8.96 8.88
CA ILE A 42 5.19 -7.54 8.69
C ILE A 42 6.59 -7.32 8.15
N GLY A 43 6.73 -6.34 7.27
CA GLY A 43 8.00 -5.86 6.74
C GLY A 43 8.34 -4.49 7.30
N ARG A 44 9.63 -4.25 7.60
CA ARG A 44 10.17 -2.95 7.95
C ARG A 44 10.52 -2.21 6.65
N ARG A 45 9.85 -1.09 6.43
CA ARG A 45 10.03 -0.32 5.20
C ARG A 45 11.43 0.26 5.06
N THR A 46 11.88 0.34 3.81
CA THR A 46 12.96 1.24 3.40
C THR A 46 12.54 2.70 3.62
N ASP A 47 13.50 3.61 3.64
CA ASP A 47 13.21 5.05 3.73
C ASP A 47 12.31 5.51 2.57
N GLY A 48 11.41 6.46 2.87
CA GLY A 48 10.49 6.98 1.86
C GLY A 48 9.64 8.13 2.39
N PRO A 49 8.79 8.75 1.52
CA PRO A 49 7.98 9.91 1.90
C PRO A 49 7.01 9.65 3.07
N GLU A 50 6.61 8.39 3.28
CA GLU A 50 5.74 7.96 4.37
C GLU A 50 6.51 7.66 5.66
N HIS A 51 7.85 7.72 5.65
CA HIS A 51 8.69 7.48 6.82
C HIS A 51 8.64 8.69 7.75
N VAL A 52 7.76 8.64 8.75
CA VAL A 52 7.51 9.77 9.67
C VAL A 52 8.40 9.75 10.90
N ASP A 53 8.85 8.56 11.34
CA ASP A 53 9.74 8.34 12.47
C ASP A 53 10.38 6.95 12.42
N ARG A 54 11.23 6.61 13.43
CA ARG A 54 11.91 5.32 13.52
C ARG A 54 11.09 4.22 14.19
N THR A 55 9.92 4.54 14.73
CA THR A 55 9.08 3.62 15.50
C THR A 55 7.99 3.01 14.63
N HIS A 56 7.32 3.83 13.81
CA HIS A 56 6.19 3.43 12.99
C HIS A 56 6.64 3.08 11.56
N VAL A 57 7.51 2.08 11.45
CA VAL A 57 8.17 1.70 10.19
C VAL A 57 7.72 0.32 9.66
N TRP A 58 6.89 -0.38 10.41
CA TRP A 58 6.43 -1.72 10.07
C TRP A 58 5.08 -1.68 9.38
N GLN A 59 4.90 -2.50 8.38
CA GLN A 59 3.61 -2.65 7.71
C GLN A 59 3.40 -4.04 7.14
N MET A 60 2.13 -4.38 6.94
CA MET A 60 1.73 -5.54 6.13
C MET A 60 1.96 -5.25 4.65
N PRO A 61 2.21 -6.27 3.80
CA PRO A 61 2.35 -6.12 2.35
C PRO A 61 1.14 -5.42 1.74
N GLN A 62 1.40 -4.46 0.84
CA GLN A 62 0.35 -3.71 0.15
C GLN A 62 0.88 -2.94 -1.05
N GLY A 63 0.15 -2.95 -2.14
CA GLY A 63 0.54 -2.16 -3.29
C GLY A 63 -0.58 -1.73 -4.20
N GLY A 64 -0.24 -1.13 -5.33
CA GLY A 64 -1.20 -0.56 -6.26
C GLY A 64 -1.97 -1.61 -7.05
N ILE A 65 -3.21 -1.29 -7.39
CA ILE A 65 -4.00 -2.06 -8.35
C ILE A 65 -3.85 -1.37 -9.69
N ASP A 66 -3.33 -2.06 -10.68
CA ASP A 66 -3.13 -1.53 -12.02
C ASP A 66 -4.45 -1.32 -12.77
N ASN A 67 -4.41 -0.49 -13.82
CA ASN A 67 -5.61 -0.22 -14.60
C ASN A 67 -6.15 -1.50 -15.26
N GLY A 68 -7.40 -1.81 -14.97
CA GLY A 68 -8.04 -3.05 -15.43
C GLY A 68 -7.72 -4.31 -14.62
N GLU A 69 -6.81 -4.23 -13.64
CA GLU A 69 -6.46 -5.35 -12.78
C GLU A 69 -7.55 -5.57 -11.71
N LYS A 70 -7.85 -6.84 -11.42
CA LYS A 70 -8.76 -7.20 -10.32
C LYS A 70 -8.03 -7.13 -8.98
N PRO A 71 -8.67 -6.67 -7.88
CA PRO A 71 -8.01 -6.45 -6.59
C PRO A 71 -7.30 -7.68 -5.99
N TYR A 72 -7.85 -8.90 -6.13
CA TYR A 72 -7.22 -10.09 -5.56
C TYR A 72 -5.99 -10.57 -6.35
N PRO A 73 -5.99 -10.64 -7.68
CA PRO A 73 -4.78 -10.82 -8.47
C PRO A 73 -3.69 -9.78 -8.14
N ALA A 74 -4.04 -8.48 -8.05
CA ALA A 74 -3.12 -7.42 -7.65
C ALA A 74 -2.49 -7.71 -6.28
N ALA A 75 -3.31 -8.14 -5.30
CA ALA A 75 -2.82 -8.52 -3.98
C ALA A 75 -1.77 -9.62 -4.04
N LEU A 76 -1.99 -10.68 -4.82
CA LEU A 76 -1.03 -11.79 -4.94
C LEU A 76 0.26 -11.38 -5.68
N ARG A 77 0.15 -10.51 -6.68
CA ARG A 77 1.30 -9.94 -7.40
C ARG A 77 2.15 -9.10 -6.45
N GLU A 78 1.55 -8.15 -5.73
CA GLU A 78 2.24 -7.29 -4.76
C GLU A 78 2.88 -8.12 -3.64
N LEU A 79 2.19 -9.16 -3.12
CA LEU A 79 2.79 -10.06 -2.15
C LEU A 79 4.08 -10.70 -2.66
N TYR A 80 4.06 -11.17 -3.89
CA TYR A 80 5.24 -11.78 -4.51
C TYR A 80 6.36 -10.77 -4.76
N GLU A 81 6.01 -9.59 -5.27
CA GLU A 81 6.95 -8.51 -5.59
C GLU A 81 7.62 -7.92 -4.35
N GLU A 82 6.93 -7.88 -3.20
CA GLU A 82 7.47 -7.36 -1.95
C GLU A 82 8.17 -8.42 -1.08
N THR A 83 7.81 -9.72 -1.20
CA THR A 83 8.21 -10.74 -0.22
C THR A 83 8.64 -12.08 -0.80
N SER A 84 8.51 -12.32 -2.09
CA SER A 84 8.65 -13.61 -2.78
C SER A 84 7.64 -14.69 -2.39
N ILE A 85 6.69 -14.42 -1.50
CA ILE A 85 5.71 -15.39 -1.02
C ILE A 85 4.71 -15.74 -2.13
N LYS A 86 4.55 -17.07 -2.40
CA LYS A 86 3.55 -17.66 -3.30
C LYS A 86 2.66 -18.66 -2.58
N SER A 87 3.19 -19.32 -1.54
CA SER A 87 2.53 -20.42 -0.83
C SER A 87 1.47 -19.88 0.14
N VAL A 88 0.33 -19.47 -0.39
CA VAL A 88 -0.77 -18.91 0.42
C VAL A 88 -2.12 -19.49 0.04
N LYS A 89 -3.04 -19.52 1.01
CA LYS A 89 -4.46 -19.87 0.84
C LYS A 89 -5.34 -18.74 1.36
N LYS A 90 -6.30 -18.28 0.56
CA LYS A 90 -7.26 -17.24 0.98
C LYS A 90 -8.12 -17.73 2.14
N LEU A 91 -8.19 -16.93 3.21
CA LEU A 91 -9.04 -17.15 4.38
C LEU A 91 -10.30 -16.27 4.32
N GLY A 92 -10.16 -15.04 3.82
CA GLY A 92 -11.27 -14.11 3.74
C GLY A 92 -10.86 -12.76 3.19
N GLU A 93 -11.82 -11.84 3.17
CA GLU A 93 -11.61 -10.47 2.73
C GLU A 93 -12.51 -9.50 3.50
N ILE A 94 -12.15 -8.23 3.54
CA ILE A 94 -13.01 -7.16 4.03
C ILE A 94 -13.92 -6.70 2.88
N ARG A 95 -15.24 -6.76 3.09
CA ARG A 95 -16.22 -6.20 2.15
C ARG A 95 -16.06 -4.69 2.07
N GLY A 96 -16.11 -4.14 0.85
CA GLY A 96 -15.93 -2.71 0.60
C GLY A 96 -14.47 -2.27 0.58
N TRP A 97 -14.25 -0.97 0.67
CA TRP A 97 -12.94 -0.33 0.63
C TRP A 97 -12.62 0.31 1.97
N LEU A 98 -11.40 0.14 2.46
CA LEU A 98 -10.87 0.93 3.55
C LEU A 98 -10.15 2.14 2.97
N VAL A 99 -10.48 3.33 3.46
CA VAL A 99 -9.98 4.59 2.93
C VAL A 99 -9.25 5.35 4.01
N TYR A 100 -8.11 5.95 3.68
CA TYR A 100 -7.41 6.89 4.54
C TYR A 100 -6.77 8.00 3.72
N ASP A 101 -6.69 9.19 4.32
CA ASP A 101 -5.95 10.33 3.78
C ASP A 101 -4.50 10.29 4.25
N ILE A 102 -3.60 10.70 3.37
CA ILE A 102 -2.20 10.96 3.74
C ILE A 102 -2.07 12.44 4.12
N PRO A 103 -1.30 12.77 5.18
CA PRO A 103 -1.04 14.17 5.50
C PRO A 103 -0.53 14.94 4.29
N LYS A 104 -1.07 16.13 4.02
CA LYS A 104 -0.79 16.94 2.83
C LYS A 104 0.71 17.11 2.54
N LYS A 105 1.52 17.31 3.60
CA LYS A 105 2.99 17.44 3.48
C LYS A 105 3.65 16.19 2.89
N ILE A 106 3.10 15.00 3.16
CA ILE A 106 3.58 13.72 2.65
C ILE A 106 2.98 13.46 1.27
N GLY A 107 1.67 13.66 1.12
CA GLY A 107 0.93 13.40 -0.13
C GLY A 107 1.40 14.25 -1.31
N SER A 108 1.86 15.48 -1.08
CA SER A 108 2.44 16.32 -2.13
C SER A 108 3.72 15.75 -2.74
N LYS A 109 4.46 14.92 -1.99
CA LYS A 109 5.68 14.24 -2.45
C LYS A 109 5.40 12.81 -2.92
N ALA A 110 4.48 12.11 -2.24
CA ALA A 110 4.08 10.76 -2.60
C ALA A 110 3.34 10.77 -3.96
N TRP A 111 3.65 9.79 -4.81
CA TRP A 111 3.03 9.60 -6.14
C TRP A 111 2.95 10.87 -6.99
N LYS A 112 3.93 11.76 -6.86
CA LYS A 112 3.98 13.05 -7.58
C LYS A 112 2.74 13.94 -7.31
N GLY A 113 2.17 13.88 -6.10
CA GLY A 113 1.02 14.68 -5.70
C GLY A 113 -0.30 14.33 -6.39
N ARG A 114 -0.43 13.17 -7.02
CA ARG A 114 -1.63 12.78 -7.79
C ARG A 114 -2.80 12.27 -6.95
N TYR A 115 -2.56 11.88 -5.71
CA TYR A 115 -3.55 11.26 -4.83
C TYR A 115 -3.53 11.91 -3.44
N ARG A 116 -4.71 12.02 -2.82
CA ARG A 116 -4.84 12.49 -1.43
C ARG A 116 -4.64 11.37 -0.40
N GLY A 117 -4.69 10.11 -0.82
CA GLY A 117 -4.60 8.95 0.03
C GLY A 117 -4.81 7.66 -0.74
N GLN A 118 -5.15 6.60 -0.03
CA GLN A 118 -5.43 5.30 -0.63
C GLN A 118 -6.83 4.79 -0.27
N LYS A 119 -7.44 4.05 -1.21
CA LYS A 119 -8.58 3.16 -0.97
C LYS A 119 -8.09 1.73 -1.15
N GLN A 120 -8.29 0.89 -0.12
CA GLN A 120 -7.65 -0.42 -0.03
C GLN A 120 -8.67 -1.55 0.05
N LYS A 121 -8.45 -2.62 -0.73
CA LYS A 121 -9.06 -3.93 -0.56
C LYS A 121 -8.14 -4.80 0.28
N TRP A 122 -8.68 -5.43 1.33
CA TRP A 122 -7.89 -6.24 2.25
C TRP A 122 -8.26 -7.70 2.20
N TYR A 123 -7.24 -8.56 2.16
CA TYR A 123 -7.35 -10.02 2.11
C TYR A 123 -6.58 -10.64 3.27
N ALA A 124 -7.19 -11.62 3.94
CA ALA A 124 -6.51 -12.51 4.87
C ALA A 124 -6.07 -13.77 4.15
N LEU A 125 -4.80 -14.13 4.28
CA LEU A 125 -4.19 -15.29 3.65
C LEU A 125 -3.52 -16.18 4.71
N ARG A 126 -3.66 -17.49 4.60
CA ARG A 126 -2.86 -18.46 5.36
C ARG A 126 -1.56 -18.73 4.62
N PHE A 127 -0.43 -18.47 5.26
CA PHE A 127 0.87 -18.91 4.78
C PHE A 127 1.02 -20.41 4.97
N THR A 128 1.28 -21.14 3.89
CA THR A 128 1.41 -22.61 3.85
C THR A 128 2.82 -23.05 3.54
N GLY A 129 3.70 -22.14 3.18
CA GLY A 129 5.10 -22.35 2.85
C GLY A 129 6.00 -22.52 4.07
N LYS A 130 7.29 -22.41 3.84
CA LYS A 130 8.35 -22.34 4.86
C LYS A 130 8.91 -20.92 4.89
N ASP A 131 9.45 -20.49 6.03
CA ASP A 131 10.04 -19.14 6.17
C ASP A 131 11.20 -18.89 5.18
N SER A 132 11.86 -19.95 4.70
CA SER A 132 12.89 -19.87 3.64
C SER A 132 12.38 -19.41 2.27
N GLU A 133 11.04 -19.38 2.06
CA GLU A 133 10.43 -18.80 0.86
C GLU A 133 10.44 -17.27 0.89
N ILE A 134 10.51 -16.70 2.09
CA ILE A 134 10.38 -15.25 2.31
C ILE A 134 11.71 -14.58 1.99
N ASN A 135 11.71 -13.70 1.00
CA ASN A 135 12.87 -12.90 0.63
C ASN A 135 12.42 -11.46 0.38
N VAL A 136 12.83 -10.56 1.25
CA VAL A 136 12.52 -9.12 1.16
C VAL A 136 13.70 -8.28 0.67
N GLU A 137 14.92 -8.83 0.70
CA GLU A 137 16.15 -8.14 0.27
C GLU A 137 16.31 -8.16 -1.26
N SER A 138 15.89 -9.27 -1.89
CA SER A 138 15.86 -9.42 -3.34
C SER A 138 14.58 -10.16 -3.72
N PRO A 139 13.43 -9.49 -3.61
CA PRO A 139 12.13 -10.13 -3.83
C PRO A 139 11.90 -10.48 -5.29
N GLY A 140 10.87 -11.29 -5.52
CA GLY A 140 10.54 -11.74 -6.87
C GLY A 140 10.14 -10.62 -7.82
N GLY A 141 10.36 -10.87 -9.13
CA GLY A 141 9.96 -9.91 -10.17
C GLY A 141 10.98 -8.83 -10.53
N GLY A 142 12.13 -8.77 -9.83
CA GLY A 142 13.21 -7.82 -10.15
C GLY A 142 12.91 -6.36 -9.78
N HIS A 143 12.00 -6.14 -8.83
CA HIS A 143 11.67 -4.83 -8.27
C HIS A 143 12.65 -4.42 -7.17
N ASP A 144 12.78 -3.12 -6.95
CA ASP A 144 13.52 -2.59 -5.81
C ASP A 144 12.86 -3.04 -4.50
N PRO A 145 13.66 -3.43 -3.47
CA PRO A 145 13.12 -3.88 -2.19
C PRO A 145 12.26 -2.81 -1.50
N GLU A 146 11.03 -3.15 -1.16
CA GLU A 146 10.13 -2.31 -0.34
C GLU A 146 10.47 -2.43 1.15
N PHE A 147 10.97 -3.60 1.57
CA PHE A 147 11.34 -3.92 2.95
C PHE A 147 12.83 -4.22 3.07
N VAL A 148 13.40 -3.85 4.22
CA VAL A 148 14.81 -4.19 4.58
C VAL A 148 14.89 -5.31 5.62
N GLU A 149 13.75 -5.68 6.20
CA GLU A 149 13.65 -6.66 7.28
C GLU A 149 12.19 -7.14 7.37
N TRP A 150 11.96 -8.34 7.87
CA TRP A 150 10.63 -8.85 8.13
C TRP A 150 10.59 -9.67 9.43
N ARG A 151 9.39 -9.83 9.99
CA ARG A 151 9.13 -10.73 11.12
C ARG A 151 7.66 -11.16 11.18
N TRP A 152 7.42 -12.19 11.98
CA TRP A 152 6.08 -12.58 12.40
C TRP A 152 5.69 -11.82 13.66
N GLU A 153 4.53 -11.18 13.68
CA GLU A 153 4.08 -10.30 14.75
C GLU A 153 2.68 -10.69 15.25
N PRO A 154 2.38 -10.65 16.55
CA PRO A 154 1.01 -10.73 17.05
C PRO A 154 0.11 -9.67 16.39
N MET A 155 -1.08 -10.09 15.94
CA MET A 155 -1.97 -9.22 15.17
C MET A 155 -2.41 -7.97 15.94
N GLU A 156 -2.58 -8.08 17.23
CA GLU A 156 -2.98 -6.99 18.13
C GLU A 156 -1.98 -5.83 18.19
N ASN A 157 -0.69 -6.09 17.92
CA ASN A 157 0.37 -5.08 17.95
C ASN A 157 0.41 -4.20 16.69
N LEU A 158 -0.19 -4.67 15.57
CA LEU A 158 -0.04 -4.04 14.26
C LEU A 158 -0.46 -2.56 14.20
N PRO A 159 -1.54 -2.11 14.88
CA PRO A 159 -1.94 -0.71 14.86
C PRO A 159 -0.92 0.25 15.48
N ASP A 160 -0.08 -0.25 16.39
CA ASP A 160 0.95 0.55 17.08
C ASP A 160 2.29 0.59 16.33
N LEU A 161 2.47 -0.24 15.31
CA LEU A 161 3.70 -0.38 14.56
C LEU A 161 3.67 0.35 13.20
N VAL A 162 2.47 0.64 12.70
CA VAL A 162 2.27 1.31 11.41
C VAL A 162 2.24 2.84 11.57
N VAL A 163 2.57 3.56 10.49
CA VAL A 163 2.47 5.04 10.46
C VAL A 163 1.11 5.53 10.96
N PRO A 164 1.05 6.60 11.77
CA PRO A 164 -0.16 7.01 12.50
C PRO A 164 -1.40 7.21 11.62
N PHE A 165 -1.26 7.73 10.41
CA PHE A 165 -2.39 7.97 9.50
C PHE A 165 -3.00 6.67 8.92
N LYS A 166 -2.32 5.52 9.02
CA LYS A 166 -2.85 4.19 8.65
C LYS A 166 -3.45 3.43 9.85
N ARG A 167 -3.25 3.89 11.10
CA ARG A 167 -3.66 3.20 12.32
C ARG A 167 -5.12 2.74 12.29
N LYS A 168 -6.06 3.63 11.99
CA LYS A 168 -7.50 3.31 11.91
C LYS A 168 -7.83 2.21 10.89
N THR A 169 -7.09 2.17 9.79
CA THR A 169 -7.23 1.10 8.79
C THR A 169 -6.78 -0.23 9.37
N TYR A 170 -5.64 -0.25 10.07
CA TYR A 170 -5.10 -1.46 10.72
C TYR A 170 -6.00 -1.97 11.84
N GLU A 171 -6.57 -1.09 12.67
CA GLU A 171 -7.57 -1.47 13.68
C GLU A 171 -8.78 -2.19 13.06
N ARG A 172 -9.26 -1.71 11.91
CA ARG A 172 -10.35 -2.38 11.17
C ARG A 172 -9.93 -3.72 10.59
N VAL A 173 -8.70 -3.85 10.10
CA VAL A 173 -8.14 -5.12 9.60
C VAL A 173 -8.02 -6.13 10.73
N VAL A 174 -7.45 -5.73 11.87
CA VAL A 174 -7.32 -6.55 13.09
C VAL A 174 -8.70 -7.04 13.54
N LYS A 175 -9.66 -6.16 13.68
CA LYS A 175 -11.05 -6.51 14.06
C LYS A 175 -11.67 -7.54 13.10
N ALA A 176 -11.43 -7.41 11.80
CA ALA A 176 -12.03 -8.29 10.80
C ALA A 176 -11.36 -9.67 10.72
N PHE A 177 -10.04 -9.74 10.97
CA PHE A 177 -9.23 -10.93 10.70
C PHE A 177 -8.71 -11.66 11.93
N SER A 178 -8.86 -11.13 13.16
CA SER A 178 -8.44 -11.78 14.40
C SER A 178 -9.01 -13.21 14.58
N LYS A 179 -10.16 -13.49 14.01
CA LYS A 179 -10.75 -14.85 14.01
C LYS A 179 -9.89 -15.90 13.26
N PHE A 180 -8.94 -15.49 12.44
CA PHE A 180 -8.07 -16.38 11.67
C PHE A 180 -6.71 -16.63 12.33
N THR A 181 -6.42 -16.01 13.47
CA THR A 181 -5.18 -16.19 14.24
C THR A 181 -5.29 -17.30 15.30
N LYS A 182 -6.49 -17.85 15.47
CA LYS A 182 -6.78 -18.95 16.40
C LYS A 182 -6.49 -20.30 15.77
#